data_ee095ac2fe1a9f22e0045590cc6049d7
#
_entry.id   ee095ac2fe1a9f22e0045590cc6049d7
#
_cell.length_a   1.000
_cell.length_b   1.000
_cell.length_c   1.000
_cell.angle_alpha   90.00
_cell.angle_beta   90.00
_cell.angle_gamma   90.00
#
_symmetry.space_group_name_H-M   'P 1'
#
loop_
_entity.id
_entity.type
_entity.pdbx_description
1 polymer ?
#
loop_
_entity_poly.entity_id
_entity_poly.type
_entity_poly.pdbx_seq_one_letter_code
_entity_poly.pdbx_strand_id
1 'polypeptide(L)'
;SSAVTGVQTCALPIWGTLDNVTEEGMRRFNRRMCGKRDILQAYEQIPPRPLADIREELEYLYAEIKKASPASALFNGWTQALISSEDRIFPTENLRAFWQGRCPITEIEAPHYPFYLWKQWDEIWKQ
;
A
#
# COMPACT_ATOMS: atom_id res chain seq x y z
N SER A 1 -6.67 -19.05 -14.80
CA SER A 1 -6.19 -18.20 -13.71
C SER A 1 -6.67 -16.77 -13.97
N SER A 2 -7.56 -16.29 -13.16
CA SER A 2 -7.97 -14.90 -13.22
C SER A 2 -6.75 -14.04 -12.86
N ALA A 3 -6.27 -13.26 -13.82
CA ALA A 3 -5.25 -12.27 -13.54
C ALA A 3 -5.83 -11.31 -12.51
N VAL A 4 -5.22 -11.25 -11.32
CA VAL A 4 -5.57 -10.26 -10.31
C VAL A 4 -5.11 -8.92 -10.87
N THR A 5 -6.05 -8.04 -11.20
CA THR A 5 -5.73 -6.70 -11.67
C THR A 5 -5.19 -5.87 -10.52
N GLY A 6 -4.43 -4.81 -10.80
CA GLY A 6 -3.97 -3.88 -9.78
C GLY A 6 -5.13 -3.29 -8.97
N VAL A 7 -6.29 -3.09 -9.63
CA VAL A 7 -7.53 -2.64 -8.98
C VAL A 7 -7.98 -3.65 -7.93
N GLN A 8 -8.01 -4.94 -8.26
CA GLN A 8 -8.39 -6.00 -7.32
C GLN A 8 -7.40 -6.13 -6.18
N THR A 9 -6.11 -5.97 -6.45
CA THR A 9 -5.06 -6.01 -5.43
C THR A 9 -5.25 -4.92 -4.38
N CYS A 10 -5.73 -3.74 -4.77
CA CYS A 10 -5.99 -2.63 -3.85
C CYS A 10 -7.36 -2.73 -3.17
N ALA A 11 -8.38 -3.21 -3.87
CA ALA A 11 -9.75 -3.22 -3.37
C ALA A 11 -9.94 -4.15 -2.16
N LEU A 12 -9.40 -5.35 -2.20
CA LEU A 12 -9.57 -6.33 -1.12
C LEU A 12 -8.97 -5.86 0.21
N PRO A 13 -7.72 -5.37 0.27
CA PRO A 13 -7.17 -4.84 1.52
C PRO A 13 -7.93 -3.64 2.05
N ILE A 14 -8.40 -2.75 1.19
CA ILE A 14 -9.16 -1.56 1.60
C ILE A 14 -10.49 -1.99 2.22
N TRP A 15 -11.19 -2.93 1.59
CA TRP A 15 -12.48 -3.40 2.10
C TRP A 15 -12.34 -4.06 3.48
N GLY A 16 -11.34 -4.92 3.63
CA GLY A 16 -11.06 -5.54 4.93
C GLY A 16 -10.71 -4.52 6.02
N THR A 17 -10.03 -3.43 5.67
CA THR A 17 -9.69 -2.36 6.60
C THR A 17 -10.92 -1.55 6.98
N LEU A 18 -11.84 -1.28 6.04
CA LEU A 18 -13.07 -0.53 6.31
C LEU A 18 -13.92 -1.15 7.43
N ASP A 19 -13.98 -2.47 7.49
CA ASP A 19 -14.73 -3.17 8.53
C ASP A 19 -14.07 -3.05 9.91
N ASN A 20 -12.84 -2.56 9.99
CA ASN A 20 -12.02 -2.54 11.19
C ASN A 20 -11.43 -1.16 11.51
N VAL A 21 -12.12 -0.08 11.10
CA VAL A 21 -11.68 1.28 11.43
C VAL A 21 -12.11 1.62 12.85
N THR A 22 -11.40 1.00 13.80
CA THR A 22 -11.49 1.21 15.24
C THR A 22 -10.08 1.41 15.77
N GLU A 23 -9.93 1.84 17.02
CA GLU A 23 -8.60 1.98 17.63
C GLU A 23 -7.82 0.67 17.58
N GLU A 24 -8.47 -0.43 17.94
CA GLU A 24 -7.82 -1.74 17.93
C GLU A 24 -7.54 -2.23 16.50
N GLY A 25 -8.48 -2.04 15.59
CA GLY A 25 -8.31 -2.41 14.19
C GLY A 25 -7.15 -1.67 13.54
N MET A 26 -7.02 -0.37 13.82
CA MET A 26 -5.92 0.42 13.30
C MET A 26 -4.58 0.05 13.94
N ARG A 27 -4.55 -0.34 15.20
CA ARG A 27 -3.33 -0.89 15.82
C ARG A 27 -2.86 -2.16 15.13
N ARG A 28 -3.79 -3.06 14.83
CA ARG A 28 -3.47 -4.30 14.10
C ARG A 28 -2.98 -3.99 12.69
N PHE A 29 -3.63 -3.05 12.02
CA PHE A 29 -3.21 -2.61 10.69
C PHE A 29 -1.79 -2.05 10.71
N ASN A 30 -1.50 -1.17 11.67
CA ASN A 30 -0.20 -0.54 11.80
C ASN A 30 0.91 -1.56 12.07
N ARG A 31 0.62 -2.59 12.86
CA ARG A 31 1.59 -3.69 13.08
C ARG A 31 1.93 -4.42 11.80
N ARG A 32 0.92 -4.71 10.98
CA ARG A 32 1.16 -5.36 9.68
C ARG A 32 1.88 -4.43 8.71
N MET A 33 1.52 -3.16 8.71
CA MET A 33 2.10 -2.14 7.84
C MET A 33 3.59 -1.94 8.14
N CYS A 34 3.95 -1.87 9.40
CA CYS A 34 5.34 -1.62 9.83
C CYS A 34 6.18 -2.89 9.91
N GLY A 35 5.58 -4.03 10.21
CA GLY A 35 6.22 -5.34 10.19
C GLY A 35 7.15 -5.63 11.35
N LYS A 36 7.84 -4.63 11.90
CA LYS A 36 8.81 -4.77 13.00
C LYS A 36 8.47 -3.80 14.12
N ARG A 37 8.85 -4.19 15.36
CA ARG A 37 8.52 -3.43 16.56
C ARG A 37 9.15 -2.04 16.58
N ASP A 38 10.41 -1.94 16.22
CA ASP A 38 11.15 -0.66 16.19
C ASP A 38 10.56 0.31 15.17
N ILE A 39 10.17 -0.20 14.01
CA ILE A 39 9.51 0.60 12.96
C ILE A 39 8.15 1.07 13.45
N LEU A 40 7.38 0.19 14.09
CA LEU A 40 6.08 0.54 14.66
C LEU A 40 6.21 1.61 15.73
N GLN A 41 7.18 1.49 16.63
CA GLN A 41 7.43 2.49 17.67
C GLN A 41 7.75 3.87 17.07
N ALA A 42 8.57 3.89 16.04
CA ALA A 42 8.89 5.14 15.34
C ALA A 42 7.67 5.73 14.65
N TYR A 43 6.86 4.90 14.00
CA TYR A 43 5.63 5.32 13.35
C TYR A 43 4.62 5.89 14.36
N GLU A 44 4.51 5.29 15.53
CA GLU A 44 3.57 5.70 16.58
C GLU A 44 3.91 7.07 17.20
N GLN A 45 5.10 7.61 16.93
CA GLN A 45 5.44 8.99 17.31
C GLN A 45 4.70 10.02 16.46
N ILE A 46 4.18 9.63 15.31
CA ILE A 46 3.36 10.48 14.46
C ILE A 46 1.96 10.56 15.10
N PRO A 47 1.42 11.76 15.35
CA PRO A 47 0.07 11.88 15.92
C PRO A 47 -0.97 11.14 15.09
N PRO A 48 -1.85 10.34 15.71
CA PRO A 48 -2.86 9.60 14.98
C PRO A 48 -3.89 10.55 14.39
N ARG A 49 -4.40 10.20 13.21
CA ARG A 49 -5.48 10.92 12.56
C ARG A 49 -6.82 10.48 13.14
N PRO A 50 -7.84 11.35 13.14
CA PRO A 50 -9.18 10.96 13.59
C PRO A 50 -9.69 9.75 12.79
N LEU A 51 -10.30 8.79 13.48
CA LEU A 51 -10.83 7.59 12.83
C LEU A 51 -11.90 7.90 11.78
N ALA A 52 -12.68 8.96 12.01
CA ALA A 52 -13.70 9.38 11.05
C ALA A 52 -13.07 9.80 9.71
N ASP A 53 -11.92 10.48 9.76
CA ASP A 53 -11.22 10.92 8.56
C ASP A 53 -10.63 9.73 7.81
N ILE A 54 -10.07 8.78 8.55
CA ILE A 54 -9.52 7.55 7.96
C ILE A 54 -10.63 6.77 7.26
N ARG A 55 -11.78 6.64 7.92
CA ARG A 55 -12.95 5.93 7.35
C ARG A 55 -13.42 6.60 6.07
N GLU A 56 -13.60 7.90 6.10
CA GLU A 56 -14.07 8.67 4.94
C GLU A 56 -13.13 8.50 3.74
N GLU A 57 -11.81 8.59 3.97
CA GLU A 57 -10.83 8.40 2.91
C GLU A 57 -10.86 6.99 2.33
N LEU A 58 -10.97 5.98 3.18
CA LEU A 58 -11.02 4.60 2.71
C LEU A 58 -12.31 4.33 1.92
N GLU A 59 -13.42 4.87 2.36
CA GLU A 59 -14.70 4.77 1.64
C GLU A 59 -14.60 5.41 0.25
N TYR A 60 -13.99 6.60 0.19
CA TYR A 60 -13.76 7.27 -1.07
C TYR A 60 -12.87 6.45 -2.01
N LEU A 61 -11.74 5.97 -1.50
CA LEU A 61 -10.81 5.15 -2.30
C LEU A 61 -11.48 3.87 -2.80
N TYR A 62 -12.25 3.22 -1.93
CA TYR A 62 -12.96 1.99 -2.31
C TYR A 62 -13.96 2.25 -3.42
N ALA A 63 -14.73 3.33 -3.31
CA ALA A 63 -15.70 3.72 -4.33
C ALA A 63 -15.03 4.04 -5.66
N GLU A 64 -13.91 4.76 -5.65
CA GLU A 64 -13.16 5.10 -6.85
C GLU A 64 -12.55 3.87 -7.51
N ILE A 65 -12.01 2.94 -6.73
CA ILE A 65 -11.47 1.69 -7.24
C ILE A 65 -12.55 0.84 -7.92
N LYS A 66 -13.74 0.79 -7.34
CA LYS A 66 -14.87 0.07 -7.94
C LYS A 66 -15.33 0.66 -9.27
N LYS A 67 -15.18 1.97 -9.43
CA LYS A 67 -15.52 2.66 -10.69
C LYS A 67 -14.42 2.53 -11.73
N ALA A 68 -13.19 2.19 -11.32
CA ALA A 68 -12.06 2.11 -12.24
C ALA A 68 -12.31 1.04 -13.29
N SER A 69 -12.22 1.44 -14.55
CA SER A 69 -12.32 0.52 -15.67
C SER A 69 -10.95 -0.13 -15.93
N PRO A 70 -10.91 -1.30 -16.60
CA PRO A 70 -9.64 -1.87 -17.03
C PRO A 70 -8.78 -0.91 -17.85
N ALA A 71 -9.38 0.06 -18.53
CA ALA A 71 -8.65 1.06 -19.31
C ALA A 71 -7.80 1.98 -18.41
N SER A 72 -8.24 2.28 -17.19
CA SER A 72 -7.44 3.09 -16.26
C SER A 72 -6.17 2.39 -15.81
N ALA A 73 -6.12 1.07 -15.90
CA ALA A 73 -4.93 0.28 -15.59
C ALA A 73 -3.94 0.24 -16.77
N LEU A 74 -4.29 0.81 -17.91
CA LEU A 74 -3.44 0.83 -19.11
C LEU A 74 -2.50 2.03 -19.18
N PHE A 75 -2.54 2.92 -18.19
CA PHE A 75 -1.57 4.01 -18.12
C PHE A 75 -0.16 3.42 -18.07
N ASN A 76 0.68 3.81 -19.01
CA ASN A 76 2.03 3.26 -19.17
C ASN A 76 3.13 4.32 -19.04
N GLY A 77 2.82 5.45 -18.43
CA GLY A 77 3.78 6.53 -18.19
C GLY A 77 4.67 6.32 -16.97
N TRP A 78 4.56 5.18 -16.29
CA TRP A 78 5.36 4.87 -15.11
C TRP A 78 6.80 4.56 -15.50
N THR A 79 7.75 5.13 -14.77
CA THR A 79 9.18 4.95 -15.03
C THR A 79 9.84 3.92 -14.11
N GLN A 80 9.26 3.67 -12.95
CA GLN A 80 9.79 2.72 -11.98
C GLN A 80 8.71 2.34 -10.97
N ALA A 81 8.73 1.10 -10.53
CA ALA A 81 7.93 0.62 -9.41
C ALA A 81 8.86 0.11 -8.31
N LEU A 82 8.68 0.61 -7.10
CA LEU A 82 9.33 0.09 -5.91
C LEU A 82 8.37 -0.85 -5.20
N ILE A 83 8.80 -2.07 -4.96
CA ILE A 83 7.98 -3.10 -4.31
C ILE A 83 8.70 -3.56 -3.05
N SER A 84 7.97 -3.54 -1.93
CA SER A 84 8.48 -4.05 -0.66
C SER A 84 8.32 -5.56 -0.60
N SER A 85 9.42 -6.28 -0.34
CA SER A 85 9.43 -7.75 -0.32
C SER A 85 8.70 -8.32 0.90
N GLU A 86 8.53 -7.52 1.95
CA GLU A 86 7.89 -7.94 3.21
C GLU A 86 6.54 -7.26 3.43
N ASP A 87 5.88 -6.83 2.35
CA ASP A 87 4.59 -6.17 2.42
C ASP A 87 3.52 -7.17 2.84
N ARG A 88 2.87 -6.90 3.98
CA ARG A 88 1.79 -7.72 4.52
C ARG A 88 0.41 -7.10 4.28
N ILE A 89 0.34 -5.96 3.63
CA ILE A 89 -0.90 -5.29 3.25
C ILE A 89 -1.27 -5.65 1.82
N PHE A 90 -0.33 -5.43 0.90
CA PHE A 90 -0.47 -5.85 -0.49
C PHE A 90 0.49 -7.01 -0.75
N PRO A 91 -0.03 -8.18 -1.13
CA PRO A 91 0.85 -9.31 -1.41
C PRO A 91 1.89 -8.97 -2.48
N THR A 92 3.16 -9.15 -2.15
CA THR A 92 4.27 -8.79 -3.02
C THR A 92 4.17 -9.47 -4.39
N GLU A 93 3.72 -10.70 -4.43
CA GLU A 93 3.52 -11.45 -5.67
C GLU A 93 2.52 -10.76 -6.61
N ASN A 94 1.43 -10.24 -6.04
CA ASN A 94 0.40 -9.55 -6.82
C ASN A 94 0.92 -8.21 -7.35
N LEU A 95 1.70 -7.49 -6.56
CA LEU A 95 2.34 -6.26 -7.00
C LEU A 95 3.34 -6.52 -8.12
N ARG A 96 4.15 -7.56 -7.97
CA ARG A 96 5.12 -7.96 -8.99
C ARG A 96 4.42 -8.33 -10.29
N ALA A 97 3.35 -9.11 -10.21
CA ALA A 97 2.58 -9.52 -11.38
C ALA A 97 1.94 -8.30 -12.09
N PHE A 98 1.44 -7.34 -11.32
CA PHE A 98 0.84 -6.14 -11.90
C PHE A 98 1.87 -5.27 -12.63
N TRP A 99 3.03 -5.04 -12.02
CA TRP A 99 4.02 -4.11 -12.56
C TRP A 99 4.92 -4.73 -13.62
N GLN A 100 5.02 -6.05 -13.65
CA GLN A 100 5.83 -6.75 -14.66
C GLN A 100 5.35 -6.40 -16.07
N GLY A 101 6.27 -5.96 -16.91
CA GLY A 101 5.95 -5.54 -18.27
C GLY A 101 5.42 -4.13 -18.41
N ARG A 102 5.18 -3.41 -17.31
CA ARG A 102 4.70 -2.02 -17.33
C ARG A 102 5.83 -1.01 -17.14
N CYS A 103 6.75 -1.31 -16.24
CA CYS A 103 7.94 -0.52 -15.99
C CYS A 103 8.97 -1.36 -15.24
N PRO A 104 10.22 -0.88 -15.15
CA PRO A 104 11.22 -1.56 -14.33
C PRO A 104 10.78 -1.66 -12.88
N ILE A 105 11.05 -2.82 -12.26
CA ILE A 105 10.71 -3.09 -10.87
C ILE A 105 11.99 -3.13 -10.06
N THR A 106 12.03 -2.40 -8.94
CA THR A 106 13.04 -2.52 -7.92
C THR A 106 12.38 -3.08 -6.67
N GLU A 107 12.85 -4.23 -6.22
CA GLU A 107 12.36 -4.86 -4.99
C GLU A 107 13.27 -4.46 -3.84
N ILE A 108 12.68 -3.96 -2.75
CA ILE A 108 13.42 -3.55 -1.56
C ILE A 108 13.02 -4.43 -0.38
N GLU A 109 13.95 -4.68 0.52
CA GLU A 109 13.71 -5.44 1.74
C GLU A 109 13.10 -4.53 2.79
N ALA A 110 11.78 -4.42 2.76
CA ALA A 110 11.02 -3.52 3.61
C ALA A 110 9.58 -4.00 3.76
N PRO A 111 8.88 -3.55 4.81
CA PRO A 111 7.44 -3.76 4.95
C PRO A 111 6.65 -2.78 4.07
N HIS A 112 5.33 -2.79 4.21
CA HIS A 112 4.46 -1.87 3.48
C HIS A 112 4.80 -0.40 3.72
N TYR A 113 5.27 -0.07 4.92
CA TYR A 113 5.72 1.27 5.29
C TYR A 113 7.25 1.33 5.19
N PRO A 114 7.84 1.72 4.04
CA PRO A 114 9.28 1.73 3.85
C PRO A 114 9.94 3.08 4.11
N PHE A 115 9.19 4.12 4.47
CA PHE A 115 9.66 5.51 4.49
C PHE A 115 10.73 5.78 5.55
N TYR A 116 10.88 4.91 6.54
CA TYR A 116 11.96 4.99 7.52
C TYR A 116 13.35 4.76 6.90
N LEU A 117 13.40 4.19 5.68
CA LEU A 117 14.67 3.93 4.98
C LEU A 117 15.31 5.19 4.44
N TRP A 118 14.54 6.24 4.24
CA TRP A 118 15.01 7.46 3.57
C TRP A 118 14.74 8.69 4.41
N LYS A 119 15.67 9.65 4.31
CA LYS A 119 15.54 10.96 4.96
C LYS A 119 14.91 11.99 4.05
N GLN A 120 15.07 11.84 2.74
CA GLN A 120 14.61 12.77 1.73
C GLN A 120 13.91 12.02 0.60
N TRP A 121 12.94 12.68 -0.02
CA TRP A 121 12.14 12.08 -1.10
C TRP A 121 12.99 11.70 -2.33
N ASP A 122 14.04 12.47 -2.64
CA ASP A 122 14.88 12.20 -3.80
C ASP A 122 15.68 10.90 -3.67
N GLU A 123 15.91 10.40 -2.46
CA GLU A 123 16.56 9.11 -2.24
C GLU A 123 15.74 7.94 -2.78
N ILE A 124 14.41 8.12 -2.88
CA ILE A 124 13.51 7.05 -3.29
C ILE A 124 13.72 6.71 -4.76
N TRP A 125 13.80 7.70 -5.63
CA TRP A 125 13.95 7.43 -7.07
C TRP A 125 15.38 7.21 -7.53
N LYS A 126 16.31 7.18 -6.63
CA LYS A 126 17.70 6.78 -6.91
C LYS A 126 17.95 5.30 -6.68
N GLN A 127 16.89 4.56 -6.39
CA GLN A 127 16.99 3.10 -6.15
C GLN A 127 17.30 2.31 -7.42
#